data_3b09fc70be6e799836bf9917b1c4740e
#
_entry.id   3b09fc70be6e799836bf9917b1c4740e
#
_cell.length_a   1.000
_cell.length_b   1.000
_cell.length_c   1.000
_cell.angle_alpha   90.00
_cell.angle_beta   90.00
_cell.angle_gamma   90.00
#
_symmetry.space_group_name_H-M   'P 1'
#
loop_
_entity.id
_entity.type
_entity.pdbx_description
1 polymer ?
#
loop_
_entity_poly.entity_id
_entity_poly.type
_entity_poly.pdbx_seq_one_letter_code
_entity_poly.pdbx_strand_id
1 'polypeptide(L)'
;MGTADSAAKLEHVTAPAASAITSDATPGVISLTGDVLRPMSFSVDDLRTYTSVFADPFDLRCFTTNRFIRTIDRYRGVLLKELIKLAGLRYDSPGDFKRMVMIASAHDGYAVTFSWHELFNTPVGEQVLVAYECGGQPLDAEQGAPVLYSGADILPAPRHVKRLARIEMRVLKP
;
A
#
# COMPACT_ATOMS: atom_id res chain seq x y z
N MET A 1 12.66 -53.50 -22.57
CA MET A 1 13.28 -52.27 -22.05
C MET A 1 12.29 -51.13 -22.27
N GLY A 2 11.50 -50.82 -21.26
CA GLY A 2 10.50 -49.78 -21.28
C GLY A 2 10.90 -48.68 -20.32
N THR A 3 11.11 -47.49 -20.84
CA THR A 3 11.27 -46.28 -20.02
C THR A 3 9.90 -45.69 -19.78
N ALA A 4 9.44 -45.73 -18.55
CA ALA A 4 8.21 -45.11 -18.12
C ALA A 4 8.44 -43.60 -17.98
N ASP A 5 7.78 -42.84 -18.82
CA ASP A 5 7.63 -41.40 -18.70
C ASP A 5 6.56 -41.13 -17.65
N SER A 6 6.98 -40.62 -16.48
CA SER A 6 6.09 -40.22 -15.41
C SER A 6 5.96 -38.69 -15.43
N ALA A 7 5.08 -38.20 -16.30
CA ALA A 7 4.65 -36.82 -16.27
C ALA A 7 3.77 -36.61 -15.04
N ALA A 8 4.32 -35.99 -14.00
CA ALA A 8 3.56 -35.57 -12.84
C ALA A 8 2.59 -34.44 -13.26
N LYS A 9 1.31 -34.81 -13.30
CA LYS A 9 0.19 -33.89 -13.53
C LYS A 9 0.07 -32.98 -12.30
N LEU A 10 0.45 -31.74 -12.44
CA LEU A 10 0.16 -30.70 -11.45
C LEU A 10 -1.36 -30.50 -11.39
N GLU A 11 -1.97 -31.06 -10.37
CA GLU A 11 -3.37 -30.77 -10.08
C GLU A 11 -3.48 -29.32 -9.61
N HIS A 12 -4.26 -28.56 -10.35
CA HIS A 12 -4.65 -27.20 -9.99
C HIS A 12 -5.53 -27.28 -8.74
N VAL A 13 -4.95 -27.05 -7.57
CA VAL A 13 -5.72 -26.85 -6.35
C VAL A 13 -6.40 -25.48 -6.51
N THR A 14 -7.69 -25.52 -6.82
CA THR A 14 -8.54 -24.35 -6.79
C THR A 14 -8.62 -23.87 -5.34
N ALA A 15 -7.94 -22.79 -5.02
CA ALA A 15 -8.07 -22.12 -3.73
C ALA A 15 -9.55 -21.77 -3.53
N PRO A 16 -10.09 -21.94 -2.31
CA PRO A 16 -11.46 -21.50 -2.02
C PRO A 16 -11.55 -20.02 -2.31
N ALA A 17 -12.62 -19.61 -3.01
CA ALA A 17 -12.92 -18.23 -3.31
C ALA A 17 -12.80 -17.42 -2.03
N ALA A 18 -11.86 -16.48 -2.02
CA ALA A 18 -11.78 -15.49 -0.95
C ALA A 18 -13.15 -14.83 -0.87
N SER A 19 -13.78 -14.95 0.30
CA SER A 19 -15.03 -14.24 0.58
C SER A 19 -14.81 -12.78 0.20
N ALA A 20 -15.60 -12.31 -0.75
CA ALA A 20 -15.62 -10.91 -1.13
C ALA A 20 -15.88 -10.11 0.15
N ILE A 21 -14.84 -9.44 0.64
CA ILE A 21 -15.01 -8.42 1.66
C ILE A 21 -15.77 -7.32 0.91
N THR A 22 -17.06 -7.26 1.12
CA THR A 22 -17.91 -6.15 0.70
C THR A 22 -17.31 -4.92 1.38
N SER A 23 -16.50 -4.19 0.63
CA SER A 23 -15.94 -2.94 1.10
C SER A 23 -17.03 -1.89 1.07
N ASP A 24 -17.63 -1.65 2.21
CA ASP A 24 -18.44 -0.45 2.49
C ASP A 24 -17.53 0.79 2.60
N ALA A 25 -16.44 0.80 1.83
CA ALA A 25 -15.46 1.86 1.84
C ALA A 25 -15.99 3.03 1.03
N THR A 26 -16.29 4.12 1.70
CA THR A 26 -16.65 5.39 1.06
C THR A 26 -15.49 5.85 0.15
N PRO A 27 -15.76 6.17 -1.13
CA PRO A 27 -14.72 6.67 -2.02
C PRO A 27 -13.99 7.89 -1.42
N GLY A 28 -12.66 7.89 -1.51
CA GLY A 28 -11.83 8.97 -0.97
C GLY A 28 -11.57 8.90 0.54
N VAL A 29 -12.03 7.86 1.22
CA VAL A 29 -11.76 7.61 2.64
C VAL A 29 -10.88 6.38 2.79
N ILE A 30 -9.82 6.51 3.59
CA ILE A 30 -8.90 5.41 3.93
C ILE A 30 -9.25 4.91 5.32
N SER A 31 -9.44 3.60 5.48
CA SER A 31 -9.51 2.97 6.80
C SER A 31 -8.15 2.44 7.22
N LEU A 32 -7.74 2.70 8.46
CA LEU A 32 -6.54 2.15 9.08
C LEU A 32 -6.97 1.23 10.23
N THR A 33 -6.68 -0.06 10.08
CA THR A 33 -7.22 -1.13 10.94
C THR A 33 -6.18 -2.21 11.26
N GLY A 34 -6.62 -3.31 11.86
CA GLY A 34 -5.79 -4.45 12.20
C GLY A 34 -5.13 -4.32 13.57
N ASP A 35 -3.86 -4.66 13.67
CA ASP A 35 -3.11 -4.62 14.93
C ASP A 35 -2.68 -3.19 15.30
N VAL A 36 -3.68 -2.35 15.53
CA VAL A 36 -3.56 -0.95 15.98
C VAL A 36 -4.30 -0.73 17.28
N LEU A 37 -3.87 0.27 18.06
CA LEU A 37 -4.51 0.64 19.31
C LEU A 37 -5.84 1.37 19.07
N ARG A 38 -5.89 2.20 18.04
CA ARG A 38 -7.06 3.01 17.67
C ARG A 38 -7.29 2.91 16.16
N PRO A 39 -8.24 2.08 15.70
CA PRO A 39 -8.67 2.13 14.32
C PRO A 39 -9.09 3.55 13.93
N MET A 40 -8.68 4.01 12.76
CA MET A 40 -8.90 5.36 12.28
C MET A 40 -9.41 5.36 10.84
N SER A 41 -10.02 6.47 10.44
CA SER A 41 -10.38 6.74 9.05
C SER A 41 -9.89 8.13 8.68
N PHE A 42 -9.44 8.30 7.45
CA PHE A 42 -8.93 9.56 6.92
C PHE A 42 -9.61 9.87 5.59
N SER A 43 -10.32 10.98 5.52
CA SER A 43 -10.72 11.56 4.24
C SER A 43 -9.53 12.31 3.61
N VAL A 44 -9.66 12.69 2.35
CA VAL A 44 -8.66 13.56 1.68
C VAL A 44 -8.53 14.91 2.43
N ASP A 45 -9.62 15.43 2.95
CA ASP A 45 -9.58 16.69 3.71
C ASP A 45 -8.88 16.52 5.06
N ASP A 46 -9.06 15.37 5.73
CA ASP A 46 -8.30 15.05 6.94
C ASP A 46 -6.79 14.99 6.65
N LEU A 47 -6.38 14.37 5.54
CA LEU A 47 -4.97 14.28 5.16
C LEU A 47 -4.32 15.66 5.01
N ARG A 48 -5.06 16.67 4.54
CA ARG A 48 -4.57 18.04 4.37
C ARG A 48 -4.25 18.74 5.70
N THR A 49 -4.81 18.27 6.80
CA THR A 49 -4.57 18.84 8.13
C THR A 49 -3.25 18.42 8.76
N TYR A 50 -2.63 17.36 8.24
CA TYR A 50 -1.35 16.85 8.73
C TYR A 50 -0.17 17.47 7.99
N THR A 51 1.03 17.35 8.58
CA THR A 51 2.27 17.81 7.93
C THR A 51 2.46 17.14 6.59
N SER A 52 2.52 17.94 5.54
CA SER A 52 2.70 17.44 4.19
C SER A 52 4.17 17.31 3.81
N VAL A 53 4.43 16.34 2.95
CA VAL A 53 5.71 16.12 2.27
C VAL A 53 5.50 16.11 0.77
N PHE A 54 6.58 16.32 0.03
CA PHE A 54 6.57 16.32 -1.42
C PHE A 54 7.45 15.17 -1.93
N ALA A 55 7.01 14.54 -3.01
CA ALA A 55 7.84 13.66 -3.81
C ALA A 55 8.23 14.37 -5.12
N ASP A 56 9.45 14.17 -5.58
CA ASP A 56 9.87 14.71 -6.87
C ASP A 56 9.10 14.04 -8.02
N PRO A 57 8.97 14.73 -9.18
CA PRO A 57 8.42 14.11 -10.38
C PRO A 57 9.19 12.84 -10.75
N PHE A 58 8.45 11.85 -11.27
CA PHE A 58 9.05 10.56 -11.64
C PHE A 58 8.40 9.95 -12.87
N ASP A 59 9.15 9.11 -13.57
CA ASP A 59 8.63 8.33 -14.68
C ASP A 59 8.01 7.02 -14.18
N LEU A 60 6.73 6.87 -14.44
CA LEU A 60 6.04 5.60 -14.22
C LEU A 60 6.38 4.66 -15.37
N ARG A 61 6.96 3.50 -15.04
CA ARG A 61 7.39 2.48 -15.99
C ARG A 61 6.78 1.13 -15.64
N CYS A 62 6.48 0.35 -16.65
CA CYS A 62 6.02 -1.03 -16.47
C CYS A 62 7.12 -1.85 -15.77
N PHE A 63 6.76 -2.51 -14.68
CA PHE A 63 7.71 -3.30 -13.90
C PHE A 63 8.32 -4.45 -14.71
N THR A 64 7.53 -5.12 -15.53
CA THR A 64 7.96 -6.29 -16.29
C THR A 64 8.81 -5.94 -17.51
N THR A 65 8.44 -4.88 -18.24
CA THR A 65 9.04 -4.54 -19.53
C THR A 65 9.93 -3.30 -19.49
N ASN A 66 9.94 -2.59 -18.36
CA ASN A 66 10.59 -1.28 -18.21
C ASN A 66 10.10 -0.21 -19.21
N ARG A 67 9.00 -0.47 -19.93
CA ARG A 67 8.43 0.48 -20.87
C ARG A 67 7.90 1.70 -20.14
N PHE A 68 8.21 2.89 -20.66
CA PHE A 68 7.65 4.15 -20.20
C PHE A 68 6.12 4.14 -20.34
N ILE A 69 5.42 4.56 -19.29
CA ILE A 69 3.95 4.71 -19.27
C ILE A 69 3.61 6.19 -19.33
N ARG A 70 4.10 6.97 -18.38
CA ARG A 70 3.89 8.42 -18.31
C ARG A 70 4.80 9.04 -17.25
N THR A 71 5.00 10.34 -17.30
CA THR A 71 5.59 11.10 -16.20
C THR A 71 4.48 11.49 -15.21
N ILE A 72 4.75 11.29 -13.94
CA ILE A 72 3.94 11.80 -12.82
C ILE A 72 4.62 13.05 -12.29
N ASP A 73 3.90 14.13 -12.19
CA ASP A 73 4.38 15.36 -11.59
C ASP A 73 4.49 15.23 -10.07
N ARG A 74 5.02 16.25 -9.42
CA ARG A 74 5.25 16.29 -7.97
C ARG A 74 4.00 15.93 -7.18
N TYR A 75 4.08 14.86 -6.40
CA TYR A 75 3.07 14.54 -5.41
C TYR A 75 3.26 15.36 -4.14
N ARG A 76 2.14 15.72 -3.52
CA ARG A 76 2.06 16.20 -2.14
C ARG A 76 1.14 15.29 -1.35
N GLY A 77 1.56 14.91 -0.16
CA GLY A 77 0.80 14.00 0.69
C GLY A 77 1.35 13.96 2.11
N VAL A 78 0.92 12.96 2.86
CA VAL A 78 1.35 12.69 4.23
C VAL A 78 2.16 11.40 4.24
N LEU A 79 3.24 11.34 5.02
CA LEU A 79 3.99 10.10 5.19
C LEU A 79 3.10 9.01 5.79
N LEU A 80 3.09 7.84 5.17
CA LEU A 80 2.28 6.72 5.62
C LEU A 80 2.60 6.35 7.09
N LYS A 81 3.88 6.35 7.46
CA LYS A 81 4.29 6.03 8.83
C LYS A 81 3.72 6.98 9.87
N GLU A 82 3.48 8.25 9.53
CA GLU A 82 2.89 9.21 10.46
C GLU A 82 1.41 8.89 10.72
N LEU A 83 0.67 8.48 9.72
CA LEU A 83 -0.71 8.01 9.90
C LEU A 83 -0.77 6.76 10.80
N ILE A 84 0.16 5.82 10.60
CA ILE A 84 0.26 4.62 11.44
C ILE A 84 0.61 4.97 12.87
N LYS A 85 1.52 5.92 13.10
CA LYS A 85 1.85 6.41 14.45
C LYS A 85 0.65 7.00 15.19
N LEU A 86 -0.23 7.72 14.50
CA LEU A 86 -1.45 8.26 15.08
C LEU A 86 -2.37 7.15 15.62
N ALA A 87 -2.51 6.07 14.87
CA ALA A 87 -3.31 4.91 15.29
C ALA A 87 -2.64 4.15 16.46
N GLY A 88 -1.32 4.18 16.52
CA GLY A 88 -0.51 3.39 17.44
C GLY A 88 -0.54 1.90 17.10
N LEU A 89 0.55 1.20 17.35
CA LEU A 89 0.66 -0.22 17.07
C LEU A 89 0.29 -1.05 18.28
N ARG A 90 -0.46 -2.13 18.07
CA ARG A 90 -0.78 -3.14 19.06
C ARG A 90 0.06 -4.39 18.82
N TYR A 91 0.74 -4.85 19.85
CA TYR A 91 1.52 -6.08 19.83
C TYR A 91 1.51 -6.72 21.22
N ASP A 92 1.55 -8.04 21.28
CA ASP A 92 1.51 -8.80 22.53
C ASP A 92 2.91 -8.98 23.13
N SER A 93 3.94 -8.92 22.28
CA SER A 93 5.34 -9.09 22.66
C SER A 93 6.20 -7.99 22.04
N PRO A 94 7.24 -7.48 22.74
CA PRO A 94 8.14 -6.45 22.18
C PRO A 94 8.83 -6.84 20.88
N GLY A 95 8.92 -8.13 20.57
CA GLY A 95 9.52 -8.61 19.33
C GLY A 95 8.56 -8.73 18.14
N ASP A 96 7.27 -8.48 18.32
CA ASP A 96 6.25 -8.69 17.29
C ASP A 96 6.41 -7.75 16.08
N PHE A 97 6.98 -6.55 16.27
CA PHE A 97 7.28 -5.64 15.17
C PHE A 97 8.20 -6.28 14.09
N LYS A 98 9.03 -7.27 14.45
CA LYS A 98 9.87 -8.00 13.49
C LYS A 98 9.04 -8.81 12.50
N ARG A 99 7.82 -9.15 12.86
CA ARG A 99 6.87 -9.94 12.08
C ARG A 99 5.67 -9.12 11.63
N MET A 100 5.69 -7.81 11.84
CA MET A 100 4.60 -6.94 11.49
C MET A 100 4.72 -6.49 10.04
N VAL A 101 3.62 -6.61 9.31
CA VAL A 101 3.47 -6.14 7.94
C VAL A 101 2.32 -5.15 7.86
N MET A 102 2.43 -4.22 6.94
CA MET A 102 1.36 -3.34 6.52
C MET A 102 0.85 -3.81 5.17
N ILE A 103 -0.45 -3.91 5.03
CA ILE A 103 -1.13 -4.22 3.78
C ILE A 103 -1.92 -2.98 3.37
N ALA A 104 -1.60 -2.42 2.21
CA ALA A 104 -2.33 -1.32 1.62
C ALA A 104 -3.17 -1.85 0.46
N SER A 105 -4.47 -1.58 0.47
CA SER A 105 -5.41 -2.08 -0.53
C SER A 105 -6.21 -0.95 -1.15
N ALA A 106 -6.40 -1.03 -2.46
CA ALA A 106 -7.27 -0.16 -3.23
C ALA A 106 -8.73 -0.67 -3.21
N HIS A 107 -9.65 0.17 -3.66
CA HIS A 107 -11.07 -0.19 -3.79
C HIS A 107 -11.35 -1.37 -4.72
N ASP A 108 -10.51 -1.58 -5.74
CA ASP A 108 -10.62 -2.69 -6.69
C ASP A 108 -9.98 -3.99 -6.19
N GLY A 109 -9.44 -3.99 -4.96
CA GLY A 109 -8.80 -5.15 -4.36
C GLY A 109 -7.30 -5.27 -4.65
N TYR A 110 -6.71 -4.37 -5.46
CA TYR A 110 -5.26 -4.35 -5.63
C TYR A 110 -4.58 -4.10 -4.28
N ALA A 111 -3.60 -4.91 -3.93
CA ALA A 111 -2.96 -4.84 -2.63
C ALA A 111 -1.44 -4.96 -2.73
N VAL A 112 -0.76 -4.22 -1.86
CA VAL A 112 0.70 -4.25 -1.71
C VAL A 112 1.07 -4.31 -0.25
N THR A 113 2.32 -4.67 0.03
CA THR A 113 2.80 -4.82 1.40
C THR A 113 4.07 -4.02 1.65
N PHE A 114 4.24 -3.63 2.90
CA PHE A 114 5.50 -3.16 3.47
C PHE A 114 5.73 -3.86 4.79
N SER A 115 6.97 -4.16 5.12
CA SER A 115 7.32 -4.59 6.47
C SER A 115 7.36 -3.38 7.41
N TRP A 116 7.21 -3.63 8.73
CA TRP A 116 7.44 -2.60 9.73
C TRP A 116 8.84 -1.99 9.58
N HIS A 117 9.85 -2.82 9.31
CA HIS A 117 11.22 -2.34 9.16
C HIS A 117 11.40 -1.40 7.96
N GLU A 118 10.76 -1.64 6.82
CA GLU A 118 10.80 -0.71 5.69
C GLU A 118 10.28 0.66 6.08
N LEU A 119 9.16 0.71 6.82
CA LEU A 119 8.51 1.98 7.17
C LEU A 119 9.17 2.72 8.32
N PHE A 120 9.69 2.01 9.34
CA PHE A 120 10.13 2.62 10.59
C PHE A 120 11.63 2.51 10.85
N ASN A 121 12.35 1.67 10.12
CA ASN A 121 13.75 1.37 10.38
C ASN A 121 14.65 1.46 9.15
N THR A 122 14.16 1.98 8.05
CA THR A 122 14.94 2.21 6.82
C THR A 122 14.58 3.55 6.18
N PRO A 123 15.39 4.09 5.26
CA PRO A 123 15.06 5.30 4.52
C PRO A 123 13.79 5.20 3.66
N VAL A 124 13.31 4.00 3.36
CA VAL A 124 12.08 3.78 2.58
C VAL A 124 10.90 4.52 3.21
N GLY A 125 10.74 4.43 4.53
CA GLY A 125 9.63 5.05 5.24
C GLY A 125 9.56 6.58 5.12
N GLU A 126 10.68 7.24 4.83
CA GLU A 126 10.73 8.68 4.60
C GLU A 126 10.21 9.07 3.20
N GLN A 127 9.91 8.10 2.34
CA GLN A 127 9.52 8.30 0.95
C GLN A 127 8.24 7.55 0.58
N VAL A 128 7.55 6.96 1.55
CA VAL A 128 6.22 6.36 1.34
C VAL A 128 5.15 7.33 1.80
N LEU A 129 4.39 7.86 0.86
CA LEU A 129 3.39 8.86 1.15
C LEU A 129 2.01 8.51 0.61
N VAL A 130 1.00 9.03 1.27
CA VAL A 130 -0.39 9.03 0.83
C VAL A 130 -0.67 10.40 0.22
N ALA A 131 -0.70 10.44 -1.11
CA ALA A 131 -0.80 11.66 -1.89
C ALA A 131 -2.24 12.09 -2.13
N TYR A 132 -2.49 13.39 -2.09
CA TYR A 132 -3.77 14.03 -2.38
C TYR A 132 -3.67 15.18 -3.40
N GLU A 133 -2.44 15.57 -3.78
CA GLU A 133 -2.18 16.56 -4.84
C GLU A 133 -1.08 16.06 -5.78
N CYS A 134 -1.17 16.49 -7.03
CA CYS A 134 -0.18 16.27 -8.07
C CYS A 134 0.02 17.56 -8.88
N GLY A 135 1.27 18.00 -9.04
CA GLY A 135 1.57 19.23 -9.77
C GLY A 135 0.91 20.49 -9.21
N GLY A 136 0.69 20.54 -7.89
CA GLY A 136 0.04 21.67 -7.22
C GLY A 136 -1.48 21.70 -7.36
N GLN A 137 -2.09 20.68 -7.95
CA GLN A 137 -3.54 20.56 -8.10
C GLN A 137 -4.06 19.35 -7.28
N PRO A 138 -5.27 19.45 -6.69
CA PRO A 138 -5.89 18.30 -6.06
C PRO A 138 -6.01 17.14 -7.03
N LEU A 139 -5.67 15.93 -6.56
CA LEU A 139 -5.98 14.70 -7.28
C LEU A 139 -7.49 14.46 -7.25
N ASP A 140 -8.06 14.19 -8.41
CA ASP A 140 -9.46 13.84 -8.54
C ASP A 140 -9.71 12.32 -8.48
N ALA A 141 -10.96 11.91 -8.60
CA ALA A 141 -11.35 10.51 -8.56
C ALA A 141 -10.81 9.71 -9.77
N GLU A 142 -10.64 10.33 -10.94
CA GLU A 142 -10.06 9.68 -12.12
C GLU A 142 -8.58 9.44 -11.95
N GLN A 143 -7.87 10.40 -11.37
CA GLN A 143 -6.46 10.28 -11.04
C GLN A 143 -6.23 9.29 -9.89
N GLY A 144 -7.31 8.91 -9.19
CA GLY A 144 -7.30 7.87 -8.19
C GLY A 144 -6.93 8.33 -6.79
N ALA A 145 -7.33 9.54 -6.39
CA ALA A 145 -7.14 10.03 -5.02
C ALA A 145 -7.90 9.18 -3.99
N PRO A 146 -7.29 8.92 -2.82
CA PRO A 146 -5.89 9.14 -2.47
C PRO A 146 -4.97 8.08 -3.09
N VAL A 147 -3.70 8.44 -3.33
CA VAL A 147 -2.71 7.56 -3.96
C VAL A 147 -1.61 7.20 -2.98
N LEU A 148 -1.31 5.92 -2.82
CA LEU A 148 -0.09 5.48 -2.14
C LEU A 148 1.06 5.45 -3.14
N TYR A 149 2.17 6.08 -2.78
CA TYR A 149 3.40 6.15 -3.58
C TYR A 149 4.63 5.79 -2.74
N SER A 150 5.47 4.92 -3.27
CA SER A 150 6.74 4.53 -2.66
C SER A 150 7.90 5.07 -3.49
N GLY A 151 8.45 6.21 -3.06
CA GLY A 151 9.48 6.93 -3.81
C GLY A 151 10.87 6.30 -3.76
N ALA A 152 11.11 5.38 -2.82
CA ALA A 152 12.38 4.66 -2.71
C ALA A 152 12.44 3.41 -3.60
N ASP A 153 11.32 3.01 -4.22
CA ASP A 153 11.31 1.87 -5.13
C ASP A 153 12.03 2.22 -6.43
N ILE A 154 12.87 1.32 -6.90
CA ILE A 154 13.58 1.48 -8.18
C ILE A 154 12.59 1.64 -9.34
N LEU A 155 11.54 0.82 -9.34
CA LEU A 155 10.40 0.92 -10.24
C LEU A 155 9.12 1.03 -9.39
N PRO A 156 8.58 2.23 -9.19
CA PRO A 156 7.50 2.44 -8.22
C PRO A 156 6.13 1.91 -8.65
N ALA A 157 5.94 1.52 -9.92
CA ALA A 157 4.64 1.10 -10.44
C ALA A 157 3.95 -0.01 -9.62
N PRO A 158 4.62 -1.08 -9.14
CA PRO A 158 3.95 -2.11 -8.35
C PRO A 158 3.39 -1.62 -7.02
N ARG A 159 4.02 -0.64 -6.39
CA ARG A 159 3.54 -0.06 -5.12
C ARG A 159 2.99 1.37 -5.27
N HIS A 160 2.51 1.68 -6.48
CA HIS A 160 1.74 2.88 -6.78
C HIS A 160 0.25 2.51 -6.77
N VAL A 161 -0.41 2.72 -5.63
CA VAL A 161 -1.77 2.25 -5.39
C VAL A 161 -2.75 3.41 -5.51
N LYS A 162 -3.52 3.41 -6.58
CA LYS A 162 -4.61 4.37 -6.78
C LYS A 162 -5.86 3.97 -6.00
N ARG A 163 -6.65 4.95 -5.60
CA ARG A 163 -7.90 4.73 -4.85
C ARG A 163 -7.63 3.91 -3.60
N LEU A 164 -6.61 4.30 -2.86
CA LEU A 164 -6.26 3.65 -1.60
C LEU A 164 -7.47 3.68 -0.68
N ALA A 165 -7.91 2.51 -0.21
CA ALA A 165 -9.10 2.34 0.61
C ALA A 165 -8.79 1.84 2.01
N ARG A 166 -7.76 1.02 2.16
CA ARG A 166 -7.44 0.39 3.44
C ARG A 166 -5.94 0.32 3.67
N ILE A 167 -5.58 0.55 4.90
CA ILE A 167 -4.27 0.25 5.49
C ILE A 167 -4.53 -0.71 6.65
N GLU A 168 -3.97 -1.90 6.60
CA GLU A 168 -4.12 -2.90 7.66
C GLU A 168 -2.75 -3.27 8.22
N MET A 169 -2.58 -3.09 9.53
CA MET A 169 -1.40 -3.57 10.24
C MET A 169 -1.64 -5.00 10.73
N ARG A 170 -0.71 -5.90 10.52
CA ARG A 170 -0.85 -7.31 10.90
C ARG A 170 0.45 -7.88 11.43
N VAL A 171 0.38 -8.49 12.61
CA VAL A 171 1.46 -9.32 13.13
C VAL A 171 1.30 -10.73 12.54
N LEU A 172 2.30 -11.19 11.80
CA LEU A 172 2.31 -12.55 11.29
C LEU A 172 2.53 -13.54 12.44
N LYS A 173 1.59 -14.44 12.62
CA LYS A 173 1.70 -15.52 13.60
C LYS A 173 2.49 -16.67 13.00
N PRO A 174 3.34 -17.35 13.79
CA PRO A 174 4.05 -18.54 13.31
C PRO A 174 3.10 -19.69 12.98
#